data_09d0ff734acabf23c6b87d7914ecbf04
#
_entry.id   09d0ff734acabf23c6b87d7914ecbf04
#
_cell.length_a   1.000
_cell.length_b   1.000
_cell.length_c   1.000
_cell.angle_alpha   90.00
_cell.angle_beta   90.00
_cell.angle_gamma   90.00
#
_symmetry.space_group_name_H-M   'P 1'
#
loop_
_entity.id
_entity.type
_entity.pdbx_description
1 polymer ?
#
loop_
_entity_poly.entity_id
_entity_poly.type
_entity_poly.pdbx_seq_one_letter_code
_entity_poly.pdbx_strand_id
1 'polypeptide(L)'
;SYEESQKDPYRICYLEAKDDSGIAAAALKELLEDYNKQLQKQKVQQLGLDADEILNPVRYEEVNYSSTEQTMGNVLGDIVPMLVIISIMMGAIYPAIDVTAGEKERGTLETLLTLPVTNFELIMSKFLAVSVIACVSAILNIVSMGAAFGFMFSYMMEGMGAVTINYATFLPAILFTLLVMVFFALFVTAVSLCICIFAKSFKEANNYITPMMLVFMFGSMVTMVPNIELTEVTAAIPIVNISLMIVQLFSFSYNYALFGIVLLSNIVYSLLAVLILGKIYNSEAVLFSEGMSSLKLFTPRSEMRKGQIPGIGDVVVLICVELLLIFYVGTAAQLKMGFYGTVVVQLLILLFPLLYLWYLKADFKKVLSLQMPKVLHILAALFVWIGGFSLMCMLAVFLTKIFPESTQSMADTMAEYVKQPSWVLVLVMAVMPAVGEELMFRGFIFGTLKRR
;
A
#
# COMPACT_ATOMS: atom_id res chain seq x y z
N SER A 1 41.62 11.58 10.86
CA SER A 1 42.37 10.63 11.73
C SER A 1 41.92 10.77 13.18
N TYR A 2 42.22 9.76 14.02
CA TYR A 2 41.86 9.77 15.45
C TYR A 2 42.39 11.03 16.17
N GLU A 3 43.62 11.45 15.87
CA GLU A 3 44.25 12.67 16.48
C GLU A 3 43.55 13.96 16.05
N GLU A 4 43.00 14.02 14.86
CA GLU A 4 42.21 15.17 14.40
C GLU A 4 40.85 15.26 15.11
N SER A 5 40.21 14.11 15.38
CA SER A 5 38.89 14.07 16.06
C SER A 5 38.96 14.53 17.53
N GLN A 6 40.14 14.53 18.14
CA GLN A 6 40.32 15.02 19.51
C GLN A 6 40.38 16.54 19.58
N LYS A 7 40.80 17.21 18.47
CA LYS A 7 40.83 18.69 18.40
C LYS A 7 39.50 19.26 17.93
N ASP A 8 38.88 18.62 16.89
CA ASP A 8 37.60 19.03 16.37
C ASP A 8 36.71 17.77 16.20
N PRO A 9 35.46 17.78 16.70
CA PRO A 9 34.57 16.64 16.58
C PRO A 9 34.16 16.42 15.12
N TYR A 10 34.07 15.16 14.70
CA TYR A 10 33.45 14.84 13.42
C TYR A 10 31.96 15.17 13.46
N ARG A 11 31.50 15.90 12.44
CA ARG A 11 30.10 16.31 12.32
C ARG A 11 29.37 15.36 11.41
N ILE A 12 28.30 14.73 11.90
CA ILE A 12 27.36 13.96 11.09
C ILE A 12 26.27 14.92 10.64
N CYS A 13 26.30 15.29 9.36
CA CYS A 13 25.31 16.20 8.76
C CYS A 13 24.24 15.35 8.06
N TYR A 14 22.97 15.51 8.42
CA TYR A 14 21.85 14.77 7.84
C TYR A 14 20.62 15.65 7.70
N LEU A 15 19.68 15.21 6.86
CA LEU A 15 18.39 15.84 6.64
C LEU A 15 17.31 14.94 7.27
N GLU A 16 16.76 15.35 8.40
CA GLU A 16 15.73 14.59 9.13
C GLU A 16 14.44 14.41 8.30
N ALA A 17 14.17 15.33 7.39
CA ALA A 17 13.05 15.27 6.48
C ALA A 17 13.21 14.23 5.34
N LYS A 18 14.36 13.54 5.24
CA LYS A 18 14.59 12.44 4.30
C LYS A 18 14.90 11.18 5.08
N ASP A 19 14.03 10.18 4.99
CA ASP A 19 14.17 8.91 5.70
C ASP A 19 15.53 8.24 5.43
N ASP A 20 15.98 8.21 4.18
CA ASP A 20 17.28 7.64 3.82
C ASP A 20 18.44 8.37 4.50
N SER A 21 18.35 9.69 4.62
CA SER A 21 19.37 10.51 5.29
C SER A 21 19.39 10.25 6.80
N GLY A 22 18.22 10.08 7.41
CA GLY A 22 18.09 9.72 8.83
C GLY A 22 18.61 8.30 9.10
N ILE A 23 18.26 7.33 8.27
CA ILE A 23 18.72 5.93 8.36
C ILE A 23 20.24 5.87 8.17
N ALA A 24 20.80 6.58 7.19
CA ALA A 24 22.23 6.64 6.95
C ALA A 24 22.99 7.28 8.13
N ALA A 25 22.44 8.33 8.72
CA ALA A 25 23.01 8.96 9.91
C ALA A 25 23.00 8.02 11.12
N ALA A 26 21.90 7.28 11.33
CA ALA A 26 21.79 6.28 12.40
C ALA A 26 22.77 5.13 12.21
N ALA A 27 22.91 4.61 10.99
CA ALA A 27 23.87 3.56 10.67
C ALA A 27 25.33 4.04 10.88
N LEU A 28 25.63 5.27 10.46
CA LEU A 28 26.95 5.86 10.67
C LEU A 28 27.25 6.06 12.17
N LYS A 29 26.25 6.47 12.95
CA LYS A 29 26.36 6.58 14.40
C LYS A 29 26.66 5.24 15.06
N GLU A 30 25.93 4.21 14.70
CA GLU A 30 26.16 2.84 15.18
C GLU A 30 27.57 2.34 14.83
N LEU A 31 28.01 2.56 13.59
CA LEU A 31 29.38 2.24 13.18
C LEU A 31 30.43 2.99 14.00
N LEU A 32 30.22 4.27 14.29
CA LEU A 32 31.14 5.05 15.12
C LEU A 32 31.14 4.59 16.58
N GLU A 33 29.98 4.21 17.11
CA GLU A 33 29.88 3.62 18.45
C GLU A 33 30.61 2.29 18.55
N ASP A 34 30.47 1.41 17.55
CA ASP A 34 31.20 0.14 17.51
C ASP A 34 32.71 0.33 17.32
N TYR A 35 33.10 1.28 16.47
CA TYR A 35 34.51 1.66 16.33
C TYR A 35 35.10 2.24 17.64
N ASN A 36 34.32 3.07 18.32
CA ASN A 36 34.67 3.57 19.63
C ASN A 36 34.89 2.44 20.66
N LYS A 37 33.99 1.47 20.70
CA LYS A 37 34.12 0.29 21.58
C LYS A 37 35.38 -0.53 21.27
N GLN A 38 35.71 -0.70 19.98
CA GLN A 38 36.93 -1.39 19.58
C GLN A 38 38.18 -0.65 19.98
N LEU A 39 38.21 0.67 19.77
CA LEU A 39 39.33 1.52 20.20
C LEU A 39 39.48 1.55 21.72
N GLN A 40 38.37 1.56 22.45
CA GLN A 40 38.37 1.43 23.91
C GLN A 40 39.06 0.15 24.35
N LYS A 41 38.70 -1.00 23.76
CA LYS A 41 39.37 -2.28 24.07
C LYS A 41 40.87 -2.27 23.78
N GLN A 42 41.26 -1.72 22.64
CA GLN A 42 42.68 -1.61 22.28
C GLN A 42 43.48 -0.70 23.22
N LYS A 43 42.91 0.44 23.59
CA LYS A 43 43.56 1.39 24.49
C LYS A 43 43.64 0.92 25.93
N VAL A 44 42.63 0.28 26.45
CA VAL A 44 42.65 -0.36 27.77
C VAL A 44 43.74 -1.43 27.85
N GLN A 45 44.01 -2.13 26.75
CA GLN A 45 45.12 -3.08 26.69
C GLN A 45 46.52 -2.43 26.63
N GLN A 46 46.61 -1.17 26.23
CA GLN A 46 47.90 -0.48 25.99
C GLN A 46 48.39 0.37 27.14
N LEU A 47 47.69 0.50 28.27
CA LEU A 47 48.22 1.21 29.48
C LEU A 47 47.56 2.53 29.92
N GLY A 48 47.04 2.53 31.11
CA GLY A 48 47.09 3.65 32.09
C GLY A 48 46.67 5.07 31.63
N LEU A 49 45.81 5.19 30.61
CA LEU A 49 45.31 6.46 30.08
C LEU A 49 44.04 6.92 30.82
N ASP A 50 43.74 8.23 30.73
CA ASP A 50 42.57 8.84 31.32
C ASP A 50 41.26 8.17 30.84
N ALA A 51 40.35 7.93 31.77
CA ALA A 51 39.07 7.22 31.47
C ALA A 51 38.21 7.97 30.42
N ASP A 52 38.24 9.27 30.37
CA ASP A 52 37.51 10.08 29.40
C ASP A 52 38.07 9.98 27.96
N GLU A 53 39.39 9.82 27.86
CA GLU A 53 40.07 9.61 26.57
C GLU A 53 39.82 8.21 26.02
N ILE A 54 39.59 7.24 26.90
CA ILE A 54 39.28 5.85 26.56
C ILE A 54 37.81 5.69 26.20
N LEU A 55 36.91 6.37 26.94
CA LEU A 55 35.45 6.18 26.74
C LEU A 55 34.93 6.82 25.45
N ASN A 56 35.53 7.93 25.01
CA ASN A 56 35.09 8.63 23.79
C ASN A 56 36.27 9.01 22.87
N PRO A 57 36.96 8.01 22.24
CA PRO A 57 38.13 8.30 21.42
C PRO A 57 37.80 9.02 20.11
N VAL A 58 36.56 8.91 19.61
CA VAL A 58 36.07 9.65 18.45
C VAL A 58 34.92 10.55 18.90
N ARG A 59 35.07 11.86 18.70
CA ARG A 59 34.01 12.85 18.96
C ARG A 59 33.29 13.16 17.65
N TYR A 60 31.96 13.15 17.70
CA TYR A 60 31.13 13.56 16.59
C TYR A 60 30.03 14.53 17.06
N GLU A 61 29.59 15.38 16.18
CA GLU A 61 28.49 16.31 16.39
C GLU A 61 27.40 16.02 15.34
N GLU A 62 26.18 15.77 15.79
CA GLU A 62 25.04 15.61 14.90
C GLU A 62 24.54 17.00 14.49
N VAL A 63 24.49 17.25 13.19
CA VAL A 63 23.97 18.50 12.65
C VAL A 63 22.80 18.20 11.74
N ASN A 64 21.61 18.55 12.21
CA ASN A 64 20.39 18.44 11.40
C ASN A 64 20.27 19.67 10.49
N TYR A 65 20.29 19.45 9.17
CA TYR A 65 20.11 20.50 8.17
C TYR A 65 18.67 20.68 7.71
N SER A 66 17.73 19.82 8.16
CA SER A 66 16.30 19.96 7.83
C SER A 66 15.71 21.21 8.47
N SER A 67 14.92 21.97 7.70
CA SER A 67 14.12 23.04 8.30
C SER A 67 12.96 22.44 9.13
N THR A 68 12.44 23.24 10.06
CA THR A 68 11.28 22.83 10.86
C THR A 68 10.07 22.49 9.96
N GLU A 69 9.90 23.27 8.87
CA GLU A 69 8.85 23.06 7.88
C GLU A 69 9.05 21.74 7.13
N GLN A 70 10.27 21.34 6.80
CA GLN A 70 10.56 20.06 6.14
C GLN A 70 10.28 18.88 7.07
N THR A 71 10.67 18.94 8.32
CA THR A 71 10.39 17.89 9.32
C THR A 71 8.88 17.74 9.52
N MET A 72 8.16 18.87 9.64
CA MET A 72 6.70 18.87 9.71
C MET A 72 6.07 18.30 8.44
N GLY A 73 6.55 18.69 7.28
CA GLY A 73 6.09 18.21 5.98
C GLY A 73 6.22 16.71 5.85
N ASN A 74 7.27 16.11 6.37
CA ASN A 74 7.47 14.66 6.36
C ASN A 74 6.42 13.95 7.22
N VAL A 75 6.23 14.39 8.47
CA VAL A 75 5.19 13.83 9.38
C VAL A 75 3.79 13.98 8.78
N LEU A 76 3.49 15.12 8.17
CA LEU A 76 2.23 15.33 7.48
C LEU A 76 2.11 14.46 6.24
N GLY A 77 3.19 14.27 5.50
CA GLY A 77 3.27 13.42 4.32
C GLY A 77 2.86 11.98 4.57
N ASP A 78 3.15 11.43 5.74
CA ASP A 78 2.78 10.06 6.10
C ASP A 78 1.29 9.89 6.42
N ILE A 79 0.67 10.89 7.04
CA ILE A 79 -0.70 10.79 7.58
C ILE A 79 -1.74 11.41 6.64
N VAL A 80 -1.41 12.56 6.03
CA VAL A 80 -2.34 13.33 5.19
C VAL A 80 -2.92 12.52 4.02
N PRO A 81 -2.13 11.77 3.23
CA PRO A 81 -2.64 11.00 2.10
C PRO A 81 -3.74 10.03 2.51
N MET A 82 -3.51 9.28 3.59
CA MET A 82 -4.47 8.31 4.10
C MET A 82 -5.79 8.98 4.50
N LEU A 83 -5.73 10.07 5.29
CA LEU A 83 -6.93 10.77 5.76
C LEU A 83 -7.72 11.38 4.61
N VAL A 84 -7.05 11.94 3.63
CA VAL A 84 -7.69 12.56 2.47
C VAL A 84 -8.34 11.50 1.58
N ILE A 85 -7.68 10.40 1.29
CA ILE A 85 -8.24 9.29 0.50
C ILE A 85 -9.47 8.72 1.19
N ILE A 86 -9.41 8.46 2.50
CA ILE A 86 -10.57 7.98 3.26
C ILE A 86 -11.72 8.98 3.21
N SER A 87 -11.45 10.28 3.33
CA SER A 87 -12.48 11.33 3.26
C SER A 87 -13.18 11.37 1.89
N ILE A 88 -12.43 11.29 0.80
CA ILE A 88 -13.00 11.22 -0.56
C ILE A 88 -13.85 9.96 -0.72
N MET A 89 -13.36 8.84 -0.24
CA MET A 89 -14.12 7.58 -0.28
C MET A 89 -15.45 7.69 0.46
N MET A 90 -15.44 8.21 1.69
CA MET A 90 -16.67 8.39 2.47
C MET A 90 -17.63 9.38 1.80
N GLY A 91 -17.08 10.46 1.22
CA GLY A 91 -17.86 11.44 0.47
C GLY A 91 -18.47 10.89 -0.83
N ALA A 92 -17.87 9.87 -1.44
CA ALA A 92 -18.37 9.24 -2.66
C ALA A 92 -19.30 8.06 -2.39
N ILE A 93 -18.94 7.18 -1.44
CA ILE A 93 -19.60 5.89 -1.21
C ILE A 93 -21.03 6.03 -0.76
N TYR A 94 -21.31 6.82 0.28
CA TYR A 94 -22.65 6.95 0.82
C TYR A 94 -23.64 7.55 -0.19
N PRO A 95 -23.32 8.66 -0.88
CA PRO A 95 -24.19 9.17 -1.92
C PRO A 95 -24.31 8.20 -3.11
N ALA A 96 -23.24 7.48 -3.50
CA ALA A 96 -23.32 6.50 -4.57
C ALA A 96 -24.29 5.36 -4.23
N ILE A 97 -24.26 4.85 -3.00
CA ILE A 97 -25.21 3.83 -2.53
C ILE A 97 -26.65 4.39 -2.58
N ASP A 98 -26.84 5.61 -2.10
CA ASP A 98 -28.19 6.21 -2.00
C ASP A 98 -28.83 6.42 -3.37
N VAL A 99 -28.06 6.93 -4.36
CA VAL A 99 -28.57 7.19 -5.73
C VAL A 99 -28.62 5.95 -6.62
N THR A 100 -28.18 4.77 -6.14
CA THR A 100 -28.23 3.51 -6.90
C THR A 100 -29.06 2.46 -6.16
N ALA A 101 -28.46 1.77 -5.21
CA ALA A 101 -29.11 0.72 -4.42
C ALA A 101 -30.27 1.26 -3.59
N GLY A 102 -30.15 2.49 -3.05
CA GLY A 102 -31.21 3.15 -2.30
C GLY A 102 -32.47 3.44 -3.16
N GLU A 103 -32.30 3.82 -4.42
CA GLU A 103 -33.43 4.02 -5.33
C GLU A 103 -34.10 2.68 -5.69
N LYS A 104 -33.34 1.59 -5.87
CA LYS A 104 -33.89 0.26 -6.07
C LYS A 104 -34.69 -0.21 -4.85
N GLU A 105 -34.13 -0.02 -3.66
CA GLU A 105 -34.77 -0.42 -2.41
C GLU A 105 -36.08 0.35 -2.15
N ARG A 106 -36.14 1.64 -2.51
CA ARG A 106 -37.35 2.48 -2.41
C ARG A 106 -38.34 2.30 -3.56
N GLY A 107 -37.99 1.53 -4.61
CA GLY A 107 -38.84 1.35 -5.80
C GLY A 107 -38.92 2.59 -6.69
N THR A 108 -38.10 3.61 -6.48
CA THR A 108 -38.11 4.86 -7.26
C THR A 108 -37.37 4.74 -8.59
N LEU A 109 -36.57 3.69 -8.79
CA LEU A 109 -35.86 3.45 -10.04
C LEU A 109 -36.81 3.28 -11.23
N GLU A 110 -37.92 2.57 -11.05
CA GLU A 110 -38.93 2.36 -12.11
C GLU A 110 -39.52 3.69 -12.57
N THR A 111 -39.81 4.60 -11.64
CA THR A 111 -40.30 5.94 -11.95
C THR A 111 -39.25 6.78 -12.70
N LEU A 112 -37.97 6.67 -12.34
CA LEU A 112 -36.91 7.37 -13.04
C LEU A 112 -36.71 6.87 -14.47
N LEU A 113 -36.92 5.58 -14.73
CA LEU A 113 -36.82 4.99 -16.06
C LEU A 113 -37.99 5.38 -16.98
N THR A 114 -39.09 5.92 -16.46
CA THR A 114 -40.19 6.45 -17.29
C THR A 114 -39.96 7.90 -17.76
N LEU A 115 -38.91 8.56 -17.27
CA LEU A 115 -38.55 9.90 -17.72
C LEU A 115 -38.07 9.90 -19.18
N PRO A 116 -38.37 10.94 -19.98
CA PRO A 116 -37.93 11.05 -21.37
C PRO A 116 -36.45 11.48 -21.46
N VAL A 117 -35.57 10.75 -20.80
CA VAL A 117 -34.11 10.98 -20.78
C VAL A 117 -33.39 9.67 -21.14
N THR A 118 -32.21 9.76 -21.71
CA THR A 118 -31.41 8.59 -22.01
C THR A 118 -30.81 7.99 -20.74
N ASN A 119 -30.56 6.69 -20.75
CA ASN A 119 -29.89 6.01 -19.63
C ASN A 119 -28.51 6.64 -19.33
N PHE A 120 -27.82 7.12 -20.35
CA PHE A 120 -26.53 7.79 -20.19
C PHE A 120 -26.67 9.13 -19.46
N GLU A 121 -27.65 9.94 -19.82
CA GLU A 121 -27.92 11.21 -19.11
C GLU A 121 -28.29 10.98 -17.65
N LEU A 122 -29.09 9.95 -17.38
CA LEU A 122 -29.50 9.59 -16.03
C LEU A 122 -28.29 9.18 -15.16
N ILE A 123 -27.41 8.31 -15.65
CA ILE A 123 -26.24 7.90 -14.86
C ILE A 123 -25.22 9.03 -14.75
N MET A 124 -25.07 9.85 -15.78
CA MET A 124 -24.16 11.00 -15.75
C MET A 124 -24.60 12.06 -14.75
N SER A 125 -25.91 12.30 -14.61
CA SER A 125 -26.41 13.21 -13.57
C SER A 125 -26.12 12.71 -12.16
N LYS A 126 -26.28 11.39 -11.91
CA LYS A 126 -25.92 10.77 -10.64
C LYS A 126 -24.41 10.85 -10.38
N PHE A 127 -23.61 10.55 -11.39
CA PHE A 127 -22.16 10.63 -11.32
C PHE A 127 -21.70 12.05 -10.94
N LEU A 128 -22.22 13.07 -11.61
CA LEU A 128 -21.87 14.47 -11.32
C LEU A 128 -22.30 14.86 -9.91
N ALA A 129 -23.51 14.52 -9.50
CA ALA A 129 -24.01 14.83 -8.15
C ALA A 129 -23.13 14.21 -7.06
N VAL A 130 -22.81 12.93 -7.17
CA VAL A 130 -21.93 12.24 -6.21
C VAL A 130 -20.51 12.79 -6.23
N SER A 131 -19.99 13.11 -7.43
CA SER A 131 -18.64 13.68 -7.58
C SER A 131 -18.53 15.05 -6.91
N VAL A 132 -19.53 15.90 -7.02
CA VAL A 132 -19.53 17.20 -6.35
C VAL A 132 -19.49 17.02 -4.82
N ILE A 133 -20.28 16.09 -4.27
CA ILE A 133 -20.27 15.81 -2.83
C ILE A 133 -18.90 15.28 -2.39
N ALA A 134 -18.30 14.38 -3.17
CA ALA A 134 -16.96 13.84 -2.89
C ALA A 134 -15.88 14.93 -2.91
N CYS A 135 -15.91 15.83 -3.91
CA CYS A 135 -14.99 16.96 -3.98
C CYS A 135 -15.16 17.94 -2.82
N VAL A 136 -16.41 18.28 -2.45
CA VAL A 136 -16.69 19.15 -1.30
C VAL A 136 -16.18 18.50 -0.01
N SER A 137 -16.40 17.21 0.17
CA SER A 137 -15.89 16.47 1.34
C SER A 137 -14.36 16.51 1.41
N ALA A 138 -13.66 16.35 0.27
CA ALA A 138 -12.21 16.44 0.20
C ALA A 138 -11.70 17.84 0.58
N ILE A 139 -12.30 18.88 0.04
CA ILE A 139 -11.94 20.28 0.35
C ILE A 139 -12.12 20.57 1.84
N LEU A 140 -13.29 20.23 2.39
CA LEU A 140 -13.58 20.44 3.82
C LEU A 140 -12.61 19.67 4.72
N ASN A 141 -12.23 18.45 4.33
CA ASN A 141 -11.26 17.66 5.07
C ASN A 141 -9.88 18.33 5.08
N ILE A 142 -9.36 18.76 3.92
CA ILE A 142 -8.07 19.45 3.82
C ILE A 142 -8.05 20.74 4.66
N VAL A 143 -9.12 21.53 4.57
CA VAL A 143 -9.24 22.78 5.34
C VAL A 143 -9.29 22.49 6.86
N SER A 144 -10.11 21.53 7.27
CA SER A 144 -10.22 21.11 8.68
C SER A 144 -8.91 20.57 9.22
N MET A 145 -8.23 19.77 8.42
CA MET A 145 -6.96 19.17 8.77
C MET A 145 -5.85 20.22 8.88
N GLY A 146 -5.79 21.15 7.91
CA GLY A 146 -4.85 22.28 7.97
C GLY A 146 -5.07 23.14 9.23
N ALA A 147 -6.31 23.40 9.60
CA ALA A 147 -6.64 24.12 10.85
C ALA A 147 -6.24 23.33 12.10
N ALA A 148 -6.53 22.02 12.14
CA ALA A 148 -6.19 21.15 13.27
C ALA A 148 -4.67 21.02 13.46
N PHE A 149 -3.91 20.80 12.40
CA PHE A 149 -2.45 20.75 12.46
C PHE A 149 -1.85 22.10 12.82
N GLY A 150 -2.36 23.20 12.24
CA GLY A 150 -1.92 24.54 12.62
C GLY A 150 -2.10 24.83 14.11
N PHE A 151 -3.25 24.45 14.68
CA PHE A 151 -3.51 24.59 16.11
C PHE A 151 -2.59 23.70 16.95
N MET A 152 -2.46 22.42 16.60
CA MET A 152 -1.60 21.47 17.32
C MET A 152 -0.16 21.93 17.36
N PHE A 153 0.37 22.39 16.22
CA PHE A 153 1.75 22.87 16.14
C PHE A 153 1.96 24.18 16.91
N SER A 154 1.02 25.11 16.85
CA SER A 154 1.09 26.34 17.66
C SER A 154 1.22 26.02 19.15
N TYR A 155 0.43 25.05 19.63
CA TYR A 155 0.44 24.61 21.02
C TYR A 155 1.74 23.89 21.43
N MET A 156 2.27 23.02 20.54
CA MET A 156 3.55 22.35 20.82
C MET A 156 4.73 23.32 20.86
N MET A 157 4.72 24.36 20.02
CA MET A 157 5.80 25.33 19.92
C MET A 157 5.80 26.38 21.03
N GLU A 158 4.68 26.69 21.68
CA GLU A 158 4.64 27.54 22.89
C GLU A 158 5.52 26.99 24.02
N GLY A 159 5.77 25.64 24.03
CA GLY A 159 6.67 24.99 25.00
C GLY A 159 8.16 24.95 24.61
N MET A 160 8.53 25.25 23.36
CA MET A 160 9.89 25.05 22.81
C MET A 160 10.65 26.35 22.43
N GLY A 161 10.04 27.52 22.63
CA GLY A 161 10.63 28.81 22.21
C GLY A 161 10.21 29.22 20.81
N ALA A 162 10.08 30.53 20.57
CA ALA A 162 9.42 31.13 19.41
C ALA A 162 10.04 30.71 18.05
N VAL A 163 9.58 29.61 17.50
CA VAL A 163 9.78 29.25 16.08
C VAL A 163 8.53 29.69 15.31
N THR A 164 8.68 30.69 14.44
CA THR A 164 7.58 31.15 13.58
C THR A 164 7.49 30.28 12.34
N ILE A 165 6.45 29.46 12.24
CA ILE A 165 6.16 28.66 11.04
C ILE A 165 5.52 29.55 9.99
N ASN A 166 6.09 29.55 8.79
CA ASN A 166 5.49 30.22 7.65
C ASN A 166 4.47 29.31 6.94
N TYR A 167 3.21 29.36 7.35
CA TYR A 167 2.13 28.56 6.74
C TYR A 167 1.94 28.82 5.24
N ALA A 168 2.37 29.97 4.72
CA ALA A 168 2.29 30.26 3.29
C ALA A 168 3.17 29.33 2.44
N THR A 169 4.21 28.72 3.02
CA THR A 169 5.06 27.76 2.33
C THR A 169 4.32 26.48 1.92
N PHE A 170 3.26 26.10 2.66
CA PHE A 170 2.43 24.93 2.34
C PHE A 170 1.35 25.22 1.29
N LEU A 171 1.10 26.48 0.94
CA LEU A 171 0.03 26.85 0.01
C LEU A 171 0.16 26.20 -1.38
N PRO A 172 1.35 26.14 -2.02
CA PRO A 172 1.51 25.42 -3.29
C PRO A 172 1.19 23.93 -3.18
N ALA A 173 1.67 23.28 -2.11
CA ALA A 173 1.39 21.86 -1.86
C ALA A 173 -0.12 21.59 -1.72
N ILE A 174 -0.83 22.43 -0.98
CA ILE A 174 -2.28 22.32 -0.82
C ILE A 174 -3.02 22.51 -2.14
N LEU A 175 -2.63 23.52 -2.95
CA LEU A 175 -3.28 23.78 -4.24
C LEU A 175 -3.06 22.63 -5.24
N PHE A 176 -1.84 22.08 -5.34
CA PHE A 176 -1.57 20.91 -6.18
C PHE A 176 -2.33 19.67 -5.70
N THR A 177 -2.37 19.44 -4.39
CA THR A 177 -3.14 18.35 -3.80
C THR A 177 -4.62 18.47 -4.17
N LEU A 178 -5.22 19.64 -4.01
CA LEU A 178 -6.61 19.89 -4.39
C LEU A 178 -6.88 19.62 -5.87
N LEU A 179 -5.98 20.02 -6.76
CA LEU A 179 -6.13 19.79 -8.20
C LEU A 179 -6.21 18.29 -8.52
N VAL A 180 -5.27 17.49 -8.00
CA VAL A 180 -5.24 16.04 -8.27
C VAL A 180 -6.39 15.32 -7.59
N MET A 181 -6.81 15.79 -6.43
CA MET A 181 -7.93 15.24 -5.68
C MET A 181 -9.27 15.32 -6.44
N VAL A 182 -9.49 16.34 -7.26
CA VAL A 182 -10.68 16.42 -8.10
C VAL A 182 -10.76 15.22 -9.04
N PHE A 183 -9.69 14.92 -9.76
CA PHE A 183 -9.67 13.76 -10.68
C PHE A 183 -9.76 12.43 -9.95
N PHE A 184 -9.14 12.33 -8.78
CA PHE A 184 -9.26 11.15 -7.94
C PHE A 184 -10.69 10.96 -7.39
N ALA A 185 -11.35 12.02 -6.98
CA ALA A 185 -12.75 11.97 -6.55
C ALA A 185 -13.68 11.51 -7.68
N LEU A 186 -13.45 11.95 -8.92
CA LEU A 186 -14.15 11.47 -10.11
C LEU A 186 -13.93 9.96 -10.31
N PHE A 187 -12.68 9.50 -10.20
CA PHE A 187 -12.34 8.07 -10.31
C PHE A 187 -13.05 7.23 -9.23
N VAL A 188 -12.91 7.62 -7.95
CA VAL A 188 -13.55 6.92 -6.82
C VAL A 188 -15.07 6.88 -6.97
N THR A 189 -15.68 7.99 -7.38
CA THR A 189 -17.13 8.08 -7.62
C THR A 189 -17.59 7.13 -8.71
N ALA A 190 -16.90 7.11 -9.84
CA ALA A 190 -17.24 6.22 -10.96
C ALA A 190 -17.14 4.75 -10.56
N VAL A 191 -16.05 4.36 -9.86
CA VAL A 191 -15.87 2.99 -9.38
C VAL A 191 -16.94 2.61 -8.34
N SER A 192 -17.24 3.52 -7.40
CA SER A 192 -18.29 3.30 -6.39
C SER A 192 -19.66 3.08 -7.03
N LEU A 193 -20.03 3.89 -8.01
CA LEU A 193 -21.29 3.73 -8.76
C LEU A 193 -21.31 2.43 -9.55
N CYS A 194 -20.20 2.03 -10.21
CA CYS A 194 -20.09 0.75 -10.91
C CYS A 194 -20.36 -0.43 -9.99
N ILE A 195 -19.92 -0.38 -8.74
CA ILE A 195 -20.12 -1.45 -7.77
C ILE A 195 -21.54 -1.42 -7.21
N CYS A 196 -22.03 -0.25 -6.81
CA CYS A 196 -23.33 -0.09 -6.15
C CYS A 196 -24.52 -0.42 -7.05
N ILE A 197 -24.36 -0.29 -8.38
CA ILE A 197 -25.43 -0.57 -9.36
C ILE A 197 -25.88 -2.03 -9.35
N PHE A 198 -25.02 -2.96 -8.92
CA PHE A 198 -25.35 -4.38 -8.81
C PHE A 198 -26.11 -4.74 -7.53
N ALA A 199 -26.15 -3.86 -6.55
CA ALA A 199 -26.81 -4.08 -5.28
C ALA A 199 -28.32 -3.77 -5.36
N LYS A 200 -29.13 -4.49 -4.55
CA LYS A 200 -30.57 -4.29 -4.42
C LYS A 200 -30.97 -3.45 -3.21
N SER A 201 -30.11 -3.39 -2.21
CA SER A 201 -30.36 -2.71 -0.96
C SER A 201 -29.11 -1.98 -0.47
N PHE A 202 -29.31 -1.01 0.40
CA PHE A 202 -28.22 -0.28 1.06
C PHE A 202 -27.22 -1.21 1.75
N LYS A 203 -27.72 -2.25 2.43
CA LYS A 203 -26.89 -3.24 3.12
C LYS A 203 -26.05 -4.06 2.15
N GLU A 204 -26.61 -4.45 1.04
CA GLU A 204 -25.92 -5.22 0.00
C GLU A 204 -24.83 -4.38 -0.68
N ALA A 205 -25.13 -3.11 -1.01
CA ALA A 205 -24.18 -2.18 -1.58
C ALA A 205 -22.97 -1.95 -0.65
N ASN A 206 -23.21 -1.79 0.64
CA ASN A 206 -22.16 -1.65 1.64
C ASN A 206 -21.23 -2.87 1.69
N ASN A 207 -21.80 -4.08 1.57
CA ASN A 207 -21.00 -5.30 1.50
C ASN A 207 -20.13 -5.39 0.22
N TYR A 208 -20.65 -4.92 -0.93
CA TYR A 208 -19.91 -4.93 -2.20
C TYR A 208 -18.79 -3.88 -2.22
N ILE A 209 -18.98 -2.76 -1.56
CA ILE A 209 -18.01 -1.66 -1.50
C ILE A 209 -16.88 -1.93 -0.50
N THR A 210 -17.13 -2.70 0.55
CA THR A 210 -16.15 -2.97 1.60
C THR A 210 -14.78 -3.47 1.07
N PRO A 211 -14.69 -4.42 0.13
CA PRO A 211 -13.41 -4.82 -0.47
C PRO A 211 -12.68 -3.68 -1.17
N MET A 212 -13.42 -2.83 -1.90
CA MET A 212 -12.85 -1.65 -2.53
C MET A 212 -12.26 -0.69 -1.48
N MET A 213 -13.01 -0.43 -0.40
CA MET A 213 -12.52 0.39 0.71
C MET A 213 -11.19 -0.12 1.26
N LEU A 214 -11.07 -1.44 1.48
CA LEU A 214 -9.83 -2.05 1.97
C LEU A 214 -8.68 -1.83 1.00
N VAL A 215 -8.88 -2.09 -0.30
CA VAL A 215 -7.85 -1.88 -1.33
C VAL A 215 -7.36 -0.42 -1.35
N PHE A 216 -8.27 0.54 -1.27
CA PHE A 216 -7.92 1.97 -1.27
C PHE A 216 -7.21 2.38 0.03
N MET A 217 -7.68 1.89 1.16
CA MET A 217 -7.06 2.14 2.46
C MET A 217 -5.62 1.62 2.50
N PHE A 218 -5.39 0.37 2.04
CA PHE A 218 -4.03 -0.19 2.00
C PHE A 218 -3.15 0.49 0.94
N GLY A 219 -3.71 0.83 -0.22
CA GLY A 219 -2.98 1.61 -1.23
C GLY A 219 -2.52 2.97 -0.70
N SER A 220 -3.31 3.60 0.18
CA SER A 220 -2.95 4.88 0.80
C SER A 220 -1.84 4.77 1.87
N MET A 221 -1.67 3.59 2.47
CA MET A 221 -0.65 3.35 3.50
C MET A 221 0.74 3.05 2.92
N VAL A 222 0.90 3.08 1.61
CA VAL A 222 2.20 2.85 0.95
C VAL A 222 3.27 3.84 1.43
N THR A 223 2.87 5.04 1.87
CA THR A 223 3.78 6.06 2.41
C THR A 223 4.48 5.64 3.69
N MET A 224 3.93 4.68 4.43
CA MET A 224 4.52 4.14 5.64
C MET A 224 5.56 3.05 5.37
N VAL A 225 5.72 2.64 4.12
CA VAL A 225 6.72 1.62 3.73
C VAL A 225 8.01 2.32 3.40
N PRO A 226 9.12 2.03 4.13
CA PRO A 226 10.41 2.65 3.86
C PRO A 226 10.89 2.42 2.44
N ASN A 227 11.59 3.38 1.87
CA ASN A 227 12.23 3.32 0.55
C ASN A 227 11.27 3.17 -0.64
N ILE A 228 9.98 3.47 -0.48
CA ILE A 228 9.08 3.61 -1.62
C ILE A 228 8.95 5.08 -1.99
N GLU A 229 9.52 5.45 -3.11
CA GLU A 229 9.47 6.81 -3.65
C GLU A 229 8.53 6.92 -4.85
N LEU A 230 8.16 8.16 -5.18
CA LEU A 230 7.42 8.46 -6.40
C LEU A 230 8.38 8.35 -7.59
N THR A 231 8.23 7.28 -8.36
CA THR A 231 8.94 7.00 -9.60
C THR A 231 7.96 7.02 -10.78
N GLU A 232 8.44 6.89 -12.00
CA GLU A 232 7.57 6.79 -13.18
C GLU A 232 6.59 5.63 -13.11
N VAL A 233 7.02 4.51 -12.51
CA VAL A 233 6.19 3.31 -12.33
C VAL A 233 5.14 3.52 -11.26
N THR A 234 5.53 4.00 -10.08
CA THR A 234 4.59 4.25 -8.96
C THR A 234 3.63 5.40 -9.28
N ALA A 235 4.04 6.39 -10.09
CA ALA A 235 3.20 7.46 -10.59
C ALA A 235 2.07 6.98 -11.52
N ALA A 236 2.23 5.79 -12.12
CA ALA A 236 1.17 5.18 -12.93
C ALA A 236 0.18 4.32 -12.13
N ILE A 237 0.47 3.94 -10.89
CA ILE A 237 -0.39 3.07 -10.07
C ILE A 237 -1.43 3.92 -9.35
N PRO A 238 -2.75 3.71 -9.57
CA PRO A 238 -3.79 4.52 -8.91
C PRO A 238 -3.72 4.33 -7.39
N ILE A 239 -4.11 5.35 -6.63
CA ILE A 239 -4.05 5.44 -5.16
C ILE A 239 -2.63 5.65 -4.65
N VAL A 240 -1.69 4.76 -5.00
CA VAL A 240 -0.27 4.84 -4.62
C VAL A 240 0.35 6.15 -5.12
N ASN A 241 0.07 6.50 -6.37
CA ASN A 241 0.59 7.71 -7.00
C ASN A 241 0.19 9.00 -6.25
N ILE A 242 -1.06 9.08 -5.82
CA ILE A 242 -1.56 10.23 -5.06
C ILE A 242 -0.92 10.30 -3.69
N SER A 243 -0.84 9.16 -3.01
CA SER A 243 -0.25 9.08 -1.68
C SER A 243 1.20 9.55 -1.70
N LEU A 244 2.02 9.01 -2.60
CA LEU A 244 3.44 9.39 -2.74
C LEU A 244 3.62 10.84 -3.25
N MET A 245 2.74 11.30 -4.14
CA MET A 245 2.78 12.69 -4.59
C MET A 245 2.51 13.66 -3.43
N ILE A 246 1.54 13.37 -2.58
CA ILE A 246 1.25 14.21 -1.41
C ILE A 246 2.46 14.27 -0.47
N VAL A 247 3.13 13.13 -0.23
CA VAL A 247 4.39 13.09 0.55
C VAL A 247 5.42 14.04 -0.05
N GLN A 248 5.70 13.95 -1.35
CA GLN A 248 6.67 14.81 -2.02
C GLN A 248 6.28 16.30 -1.97
N LEU A 249 4.99 16.60 -2.10
CA LEU A 249 4.50 17.97 -2.00
C LEU A 249 4.72 18.56 -0.60
N PHE A 250 4.43 17.79 0.44
CA PHE A 250 4.60 18.24 1.81
C PHE A 250 6.07 18.23 2.27
N SER A 251 6.92 17.37 1.69
CA SER A 251 8.38 17.39 1.92
C SER A 251 9.10 18.45 1.09
N PHE A 252 8.38 19.30 0.36
CA PHE A 252 8.92 20.37 -0.54
C PHE A 252 9.85 19.85 -1.63
N SER A 253 9.70 18.58 -2.03
CA SER A 253 10.47 17.92 -3.07
C SER A 253 9.68 17.91 -4.38
N TYR A 254 9.71 19.04 -5.13
CA TYR A 254 8.87 19.22 -6.31
C TYR A 254 9.50 18.59 -7.55
N ASN A 255 8.93 17.50 -8.05
CA ASN A 255 9.24 16.94 -9.36
C ASN A 255 8.03 17.10 -10.31
N TYR A 256 8.00 18.21 -11.06
CA TYR A 256 6.87 18.56 -11.94
C TYR A 256 6.61 17.51 -13.04
N ALA A 257 7.63 16.78 -13.50
CA ALA A 257 7.47 15.74 -14.50
C ALA A 257 6.65 14.57 -13.94
N LEU A 258 7.00 14.08 -12.76
CA LEU A 258 6.26 13.02 -12.08
C LEU A 258 4.84 13.46 -11.71
N PHE A 259 4.66 14.71 -11.27
CA PHE A 259 3.32 15.26 -10.99
C PHE A 259 2.45 15.30 -12.25
N GLY A 260 3.04 15.60 -13.40
CA GLY A 260 2.36 15.50 -14.69
C GLY A 260 1.89 14.09 -15.01
N ILE A 261 2.72 13.07 -14.74
CA ILE A 261 2.36 11.65 -14.92
C ILE A 261 1.23 11.25 -13.96
N VAL A 262 1.29 11.65 -12.70
CA VAL A 262 0.23 11.40 -11.72
C VAL A 262 -1.09 12.02 -12.15
N LEU A 263 -1.08 13.27 -12.59
CA LEU A 263 -2.28 13.94 -13.07
C LEU A 263 -2.87 13.25 -14.31
N LEU A 264 -2.03 12.94 -15.30
CA LEU A 264 -2.45 12.26 -16.51
C LEU A 264 -3.03 10.86 -16.22
N SER A 265 -2.36 10.07 -15.38
CA SER A 265 -2.83 8.75 -15.01
C SER A 265 -4.21 8.80 -14.32
N ASN A 266 -4.42 9.74 -13.39
CA ASN A 266 -5.72 9.89 -12.72
C ASN A 266 -6.83 10.37 -13.68
N ILE A 267 -6.53 11.25 -14.66
CA ILE A 267 -7.48 11.60 -15.72
C ILE A 267 -7.85 10.37 -16.53
N VAL A 268 -6.86 9.56 -16.95
CA VAL A 268 -7.10 8.35 -17.73
C VAL A 268 -7.94 7.36 -16.94
N TYR A 269 -7.63 7.11 -15.68
CA TYR A 269 -8.43 6.20 -14.82
C TYR A 269 -9.85 6.69 -14.60
N SER A 270 -10.04 7.99 -14.39
CA SER A 270 -11.39 8.56 -14.23
C SER A 270 -12.20 8.41 -15.53
N LEU A 271 -11.62 8.69 -16.68
CA LEU A 271 -12.28 8.51 -17.97
C LEU A 271 -12.64 7.05 -18.24
N LEU A 272 -11.69 6.12 -18.00
CA LEU A 272 -11.95 4.69 -18.16
C LEU A 272 -13.08 4.21 -17.23
N ALA A 273 -13.08 4.64 -15.97
CA ALA A 273 -14.11 4.28 -15.02
C ALA A 273 -15.50 4.82 -15.42
N VAL A 274 -15.57 6.06 -15.93
CA VAL A 274 -16.82 6.65 -16.44
C VAL A 274 -17.32 5.93 -17.70
N LEU A 275 -16.42 5.56 -18.61
CA LEU A 275 -16.81 4.78 -19.81
C LEU A 275 -17.35 3.39 -19.42
N ILE A 276 -16.73 2.73 -18.46
CA ILE A 276 -17.19 1.44 -17.92
C ILE A 276 -18.56 1.63 -17.26
N LEU A 277 -18.74 2.67 -16.44
CA LEU A 277 -20.01 3.00 -15.80
C LEU A 277 -21.12 3.19 -16.84
N GLY A 278 -20.88 3.98 -17.89
CA GLY A 278 -21.85 4.18 -18.96
C GLY A 278 -22.20 2.88 -19.70
N LYS A 279 -21.24 2.00 -19.94
CA LYS A 279 -21.46 0.71 -20.57
C LYS A 279 -22.27 -0.24 -19.69
N ILE A 280 -21.98 -0.29 -18.39
CA ILE A 280 -22.70 -1.11 -17.42
C ILE A 280 -24.17 -0.66 -17.33
N TYR A 281 -24.41 0.65 -17.24
CA TYR A 281 -25.75 1.21 -17.07
C TYR A 281 -26.64 1.02 -18.32
N ASN A 282 -26.06 0.96 -19.51
CA ASN A 282 -26.80 0.64 -20.74
C ASN A 282 -27.17 -0.85 -20.89
N SER A 283 -26.71 -1.71 -19.98
CA SER A 283 -27.07 -3.13 -19.98
C SER A 283 -28.35 -3.34 -19.19
N GLU A 284 -29.47 -3.64 -19.86
CA GLU A 284 -30.77 -3.96 -19.23
C GLU A 284 -30.65 -5.11 -18.21
N ALA A 285 -29.79 -6.09 -18.50
CA ALA A 285 -29.53 -7.21 -17.61
C ALA A 285 -29.01 -6.78 -16.23
N VAL A 286 -28.31 -5.64 -16.15
CA VAL A 286 -27.76 -5.10 -14.88
C VAL A 286 -28.80 -4.31 -14.11
N LEU A 287 -29.61 -3.52 -14.81
CA LEU A 287 -30.67 -2.71 -14.19
C LEU A 287 -31.74 -3.56 -13.53
N PHE A 288 -32.13 -4.68 -14.20
CA PHE A 288 -33.17 -5.60 -13.74
C PHE A 288 -32.62 -6.92 -13.18
N SER A 289 -31.30 -7.03 -13.00
CA SER A 289 -30.70 -8.26 -12.46
C SER A 289 -31.26 -8.55 -11.07
N GLU A 290 -31.61 -9.83 -10.86
CA GLU A 290 -31.93 -10.35 -9.53
C GLU A 290 -30.69 -10.43 -8.62
N GLY A 291 -29.87 -9.37 -8.50
CA GLY A 291 -28.64 -9.28 -7.68
C GLY A 291 -27.65 -10.42 -7.97
N MET A 292 -26.38 -10.14 -7.97
CA MET A 292 -25.39 -11.21 -7.81
C MET A 292 -25.74 -11.91 -6.50
N SER A 293 -25.95 -13.24 -6.55
CA SER A 293 -26.26 -14.07 -5.37
C SER A 293 -25.44 -13.56 -4.18
N SER A 294 -26.12 -13.05 -3.16
CA SER A 294 -25.55 -12.24 -2.07
C SER A 294 -24.11 -12.64 -1.74
N LEU A 295 -23.14 -11.74 -1.97
CA LEU A 295 -21.79 -11.89 -1.44
C LEU A 295 -21.88 -11.87 0.08
N LYS A 296 -22.12 -13.03 0.69
CA LYS A 296 -22.05 -13.20 2.13
C LYS A 296 -20.56 -13.15 2.49
N LEU A 297 -20.05 -11.96 2.84
CA LEU A 297 -18.65 -11.77 3.24
C LEU A 297 -18.34 -12.49 4.56
N PHE A 298 -19.33 -12.60 5.46
CA PHE A 298 -19.17 -13.29 6.74
C PHE A 298 -20.38 -14.15 7.02
N THR A 299 -20.20 -15.48 6.95
CA THR A 299 -21.15 -16.44 7.51
C THR A 299 -20.67 -16.89 8.88
N PRO A 300 -21.50 -16.81 9.94
CA PRO A 300 -21.13 -17.34 11.26
C PRO A 300 -20.82 -18.85 11.14
N ARG A 301 -19.80 -19.31 11.85
CA ARG A 301 -19.38 -20.73 11.81
C ARG A 301 -20.50 -21.72 12.18
N SER A 302 -21.50 -21.26 12.94
CA SER A 302 -22.70 -22.05 13.30
C SER A 302 -23.57 -22.44 12.10
N GLU A 303 -23.62 -21.56 11.07
CA GLU A 303 -24.43 -21.79 9.86
C GLU A 303 -23.67 -22.56 8.77
N MET A 304 -22.37 -22.80 8.96
CA MET A 304 -21.52 -23.47 7.97
C MET A 304 -21.73 -24.98 7.98
N ARG A 305 -22.00 -25.56 6.80
CA ARG A 305 -22.12 -27.00 6.59
C ARG A 305 -20.75 -27.65 6.41
N LYS A 306 -20.55 -28.85 7.02
CA LYS A 306 -19.32 -29.63 6.81
C LYS A 306 -19.16 -30.01 5.33
N GLY A 307 -17.93 -29.81 4.78
CA GLY A 307 -17.61 -30.16 3.40
C GLY A 307 -18.14 -29.17 2.36
N GLN A 308 -18.55 -27.96 2.78
CA GLN A 308 -18.97 -26.92 1.83
C GLN A 308 -17.79 -26.41 0.98
N ILE A 309 -18.11 -25.90 -0.20
CA ILE A 309 -17.16 -25.19 -1.06
C ILE A 309 -17.23 -23.70 -0.69
N PRO A 310 -16.10 -23.01 -0.46
CA PRO A 310 -16.08 -21.59 -0.17
C PRO A 310 -16.81 -20.76 -1.23
N GLY A 311 -17.34 -19.61 -0.83
CA GLY A 311 -17.99 -18.66 -1.73
C GLY A 311 -17.03 -17.62 -2.28
N ILE A 312 -17.49 -16.76 -3.21
CA ILE A 312 -16.71 -15.62 -3.70
C ILE A 312 -16.41 -14.67 -2.54
N GLY A 313 -17.35 -14.46 -1.60
CA GLY A 313 -17.14 -13.67 -0.40
C GLY A 313 -15.97 -14.18 0.45
N ASP A 314 -15.84 -15.50 0.60
CA ASP A 314 -14.73 -16.10 1.35
C ASP A 314 -13.39 -15.88 0.65
N VAL A 315 -13.36 -15.90 -0.70
CA VAL A 315 -12.15 -15.55 -1.47
C VAL A 315 -11.72 -14.10 -1.23
N VAL A 316 -12.68 -13.17 -1.25
CA VAL A 316 -12.40 -11.75 -1.00
C VAL A 316 -11.88 -11.55 0.42
N VAL A 317 -12.52 -12.17 1.42
CA VAL A 317 -12.07 -12.11 2.82
C VAL A 317 -10.66 -12.69 2.97
N LEU A 318 -10.38 -13.83 2.33
CA LEU A 318 -9.03 -14.41 2.34
C LEU A 318 -8.00 -13.41 1.83
N ILE A 319 -8.19 -12.87 0.62
CA ILE A 319 -7.24 -11.95 -0.01
C ILE A 319 -7.04 -10.69 0.87
N CYS A 320 -8.13 -10.09 1.35
CA CYS A 320 -8.05 -8.88 2.16
C CYS A 320 -7.31 -9.11 3.48
N VAL A 321 -7.62 -10.19 4.20
CA VAL A 321 -6.95 -10.49 5.49
C VAL A 321 -5.50 -10.91 5.27
N GLU A 322 -5.21 -11.68 4.20
CA GLU A 322 -3.84 -12.07 3.83
C GLU A 322 -2.97 -10.84 3.54
N LEU A 323 -3.47 -9.91 2.72
CA LEU A 323 -2.77 -8.65 2.43
C LEU A 323 -2.52 -7.83 3.70
N LEU A 324 -3.51 -7.77 4.62
CA LEU A 324 -3.35 -7.14 5.92
C LEU A 324 -2.22 -7.77 6.75
N LEU A 325 -2.24 -9.10 6.85
CA LEU A 325 -1.24 -9.83 7.63
C LEU A 325 0.16 -9.64 7.04
N ILE A 326 0.29 -9.74 5.71
CA ILE A 326 1.59 -9.52 5.04
C ILE A 326 2.06 -8.07 5.26
N PHE A 327 1.17 -7.10 5.08
CA PHE A 327 1.53 -5.69 5.20
C PHE A 327 1.94 -5.31 6.64
N TYR A 328 1.14 -5.67 7.65
CA TYR A 328 1.44 -5.26 9.02
C TYR A 328 2.42 -6.21 9.73
N VAL A 329 2.09 -7.50 9.75
CA VAL A 329 2.90 -8.48 10.49
C VAL A 329 4.16 -8.82 9.70
N GLY A 330 4.02 -8.99 8.38
CA GLY A 330 5.13 -9.31 7.49
C GLY A 330 6.18 -8.20 7.46
N THR A 331 5.77 -6.95 7.22
CA THR A 331 6.67 -5.79 7.20
C THR A 331 7.35 -5.59 8.57
N ALA A 332 6.58 -5.63 9.67
CA ALA A 332 7.14 -5.52 11.01
C ALA A 332 8.14 -6.63 11.34
N ALA A 333 7.89 -7.86 10.86
CA ALA A 333 8.81 -8.96 11.03
C ALA A 333 10.08 -8.78 10.19
N GLN A 334 9.97 -8.32 8.94
CA GLN A 334 11.13 -8.05 8.08
C GLN A 334 12.02 -6.95 8.63
N LEU A 335 11.44 -5.85 9.11
CA LEU A 335 12.20 -4.74 9.72
C LEU A 335 12.93 -5.15 11.00
N LYS A 336 12.31 -6.03 11.84
CA LYS A 336 12.93 -6.45 13.11
C LYS A 336 13.87 -7.64 12.99
N MET A 337 13.63 -8.54 12.06
CA MET A 337 14.28 -9.86 11.99
C MET A 337 15.03 -10.09 10.68
N GLY A 338 15.05 -9.12 9.74
CA GLY A 338 15.72 -9.25 8.45
C GLY A 338 15.28 -10.51 7.69
N PHE A 339 16.22 -11.38 7.33
CA PHE A 339 15.94 -12.63 6.62
C PHE A 339 14.87 -13.50 7.32
N TYR A 340 14.89 -13.61 8.64
CA TYR A 340 13.89 -14.42 9.36
C TYR A 340 12.49 -13.82 9.29
N GLY A 341 12.37 -12.51 9.04
CA GLY A 341 11.09 -11.88 8.73
C GLY A 341 10.46 -12.42 7.45
N THR A 342 11.28 -12.75 6.44
CA THR A 342 10.80 -13.43 5.22
C THR A 342 10.20 -14.80 5.55
N VAL A 343 10.77 -15.55 6.49
CA VAL A 343 10.18 -16.81 6.97
C VAL A 343 8.80 -16.62 7.54
N VAL A 344 8.60 -15.53 8.32
CA VAL A 344 7.28 -15.19 8.89
C VAL A 344 6.29 -14.90 7.77
N VAL A 345 6.65 -14.12 6.76
CA VAL A 345 5.78 -13.84 5.59
C VAL A 345 5.38 -15.13 4.88
N GLN A 346 6.34 -16.02 4.62
CA GLN A 346 6.07 -17.29 3.94
C GLN A 346 5.16 -18.20 4.78
N LEU A 347 5.32 -18.19 6.11
CA LEU A 347 4.43 -18.92 7.01
C LEU A 347 3.01 -18.35 7.02
N LEU A 348 2.85 -17.03 6.92
CA LEU A 348 1.52 -16.40 6.80
C LEU A 348 0.83 -16.87 5.52
N ILE A 349 1.50 -16.77 4.36
CA ILE A 349 0.96 -17.18 3.05
C ILE A 349 0.59 -18.67 3.04
N LEU A 350 1.35 -19.50 3.72
CA LEU A 350 1.09 -20.94 3.78
C LEU A 350 -0.01 -21.32 4.76
N LEU A 351 0.04 -20.78 5.98
CA LEU A 351 -0.81 -21.24 7.09
C LEU A 351 -2.17 -20.56 7.09
N PHE A 352 -2.27 -19.29 6.73
CA PHE A 352 -3.54 -18.57 6.83
C PHE A 352 -4.62 -19.15 5.91
N PRO A 353 -4.38 -19.46 4.61
CA PRO A 353 -5.40 -20.12 3.77
C PRO A 353 -5.84 -21.48 4.33
N LEU A 354 -4.93 -22.26 4.91
CA LEU A 354 -5.25 -23.57 5.51
C LEU A 354 -6.11 -23.40 6.76
N LEU A 355 -5.75 -22.46 7.64
CA LEU A 355 -6.53 -22.14 8.85
C LEU A 355 -7.92 -21.62 8.49
N TYR A 356 -8.01 -20.80 7.44
CA TYR A 356 -9.27 -20.25 6.99
C TYR A 356 -10.17 -21.34 6.37
N LEU A 357 -9.63 -22.27 5.58
CA LEU A 357 -10.37 -23.46 5.10
C LEU A 357 -10.89 -24.32 6.26
N TRP A 358 -10.08 -24.51 7.29
CA TRP A 358 -10.50 -25.22 8.48
C TRP A 358 -11.63 -24.47 9.23
N TYR A 359 -11.53 -23.14 9.34
CA TYR A 359 -12.57 -22.31 9.90
C TYR A 359 -13.89 -22.45 9.14
N LEU A 360 -13.85 -22.44 7.80
CA LEU A 360 -14.99 -22.59 6.90
C LEU A 360 -15.57 -24.00 6.90
N LYS A 361 -15.00 -24.99 7.60
CA LYS A 361 -15.36 -26.41 7.55
C LYS A 361 -15.35 -26.99 6.11
N ALA A 362 -14.49 -26.43 5.23
CA ALA A 362 -14.44 -26.79 3.84
C ALA A 362 -13.82 -28.18 3.59
N ASP A 363 -14.13 -28.78 2.45
CA ASP A 363 -13.49 -30.03 2.02
C ASP A 363 -12.13 -29.74 1.37
N PHE A 364 -11.05 -29.94 2.13
CA PHE A 364 -9.68 -29.68 1.69
C PHE A 364 -9.32 -30.39 0.37
N LYS A 365 -9.72 -31.65 0.20
CA LYS A 365 -9.41 -32.41 -1.01
C LYS A 365 -10.09 -31.84 -2.23
N LYS A 366 -11.34 -31.39 -2.07
CA LYS A 366 -12.08 -30.79 -3.17
C LYS A 366 -11.55 -29.40 -3.50
N VAL A 367 -11.35 -28.53 -2.50
CA VAL A 367 -10.92 -27.15 -2.73
C VAL A 367 -9.50 -27.10 -3.29
N LEU A 368 -8.55 -27.78 -2.66
CA LEU A 368 -7.13 -27.74 -3.05
C LEU A 368 -6.81 -28.60 -4.28
N SER A 369 -7.78 -29.41 -4.76
CA SER A 369 -7.60 -30.27 -5.96
C SER A 369 -6.31 -31.11 -5.93
N LEU A 370 -5.95 -31.64 -4.74
CA LEU A 370 -4.74 -32.40 -4.54
C LEU A 370 -4.79 -33.73 -5.32
N GLN A 371 -4.03 -33.80 -6.41
CA GLN A 371 -3.89 -34.99 -7.24
C GLN A 371 -2.41 -35.27 -7.48
N MET A 372 -2.02 -36.55 -7.46
CA MET A 372 -0.67 -36.96 -7.80
C MET A 372 -0.40 -36.70 -9.30
N PRO A 373 0.66 -35.95 -9.65
CA PRO A 373 1.00 -35.70 -11.05
C PRO A 373 1.53 -36.97 -11.72
N LYS A 374 1.26 -37.14 -13.02
CA LYS A 374 1.91 -38.18 -13.82
C LYS A 374 3.37 -37.78 -14.07
N VAL A 375 4.26 -38.78 -14.19
CA VAL A 375 5.70 -38.56 -14.42
C VAL A 375 5.96 -37.66 -15.63
N LEU A 376 5.17 -37.83 -16.70
CA LEU A 376 5.29 -37.00 -17.90
C LEU A 376 5.01 -35.50 -17.61
N HIS A 377 4.10 -35.19 -16.69
CA HIS A 377 3.82 -33.79 -16.29
C HIS A 377 4.99 -33.20 -15.50
N ILE A 378 5.69 -34.02 -14.69
CA ILE A 378 6.88 -33.58 -13.95
C ILE A 378 8.02 -33.24 -14.93
N LEU A 379 8.25 -34.10 -15.93
CA LEU A 379 9.24 -33.83 -16.98
C LEU A 379 8.91 -32.59 -17.79
N ALA A 380 7.64 -32.45 -18.21
CA ALA A 380 7.21 -31.24 -18.91
C ALA A 380 7.41 -29.97 -18.08
N ALA A 381 7.08 -30.01 -16.80
CA ALA A 381 7.30 -28.89 -15.88
C ALA A 381 8.78 -28.53 -15.75
N LEU A 382 9.68 -29.54 -15.70
CA LEU A 382 11.11 -29.32 -15.65
C LEU A 382 11.63 -28.60 -16.91
N PHE A 383 11.17 -28.98 -18.11
CA PHE A 383 11.56 -28.31 -19.35
C PHE A 383 11.05 -26.86 -19.40
N VAL A 384 9.78 -26.63 -18.98
CA VAL A 384 9.20 -25.29 -18.90
C VAL A 384 9.97 -24.43 -17.89
N TRP A 385 10.37 -25.01 -16.75
CA TRP A 385 11.16 -24.30 -15.75
C TRP A 385 12.55 -23.90 -16.29
N ILE A 386 13.28 -24.82 -16.97
CA ILE A 386 14.58 -24.50 -17.57
C ILE A 386 14.45 -23.38 -18.61
N GLY A 387 13.44 -23.45 -19.48
CA GLY A 387 13.18 -22.42 -20.49
C GLY A 387 12.82 -21.08 -19.86
N GLY A 388 11.93 -21.08 -18.87
CA GLY A 388 11.52 -19.88 -18.13
C GLY A 388 12.67 -19.25 -17.35
N PHE A 389 13.49 -20.05 -16.69
CA PHE A 389 14.67 -19.59 -15.97
C PHE A 389 15.69 -18.93 -16.91
N SER A 390 15.94 -19.55 -18.08
CA SER A 390 16.81 -18.97 -19.10
C SER A 390 16.30 -17.61 -19.60
N LEU A 391 15.00 -17.52 -19.83
CA LEU A 391 14.35 -16.26 -20.23
C LEU A 391 14.48 -15.19 -19.13
N MET A 392 14.25 -15.55 -17.86
CA MET A 392 14.44 -14.67 -16.71
C MET A 392 15.88 -14.15 -16.59
N CYS A 393 16.88 -15.01 -16.79
CA CYS A 393 18.27 -14.58 -16.78
C CYS A 393 18.58 -13.57 -17.90
N MET A 394 18.04 -13.79 -19.11
CA MET A 394 18.17 -12.83 -20.21
C MET A 394 17.49 -11.48 -19.88
N LEU A 395 16.31 -11.54 -19.30
CA LEU A 395 15.57 -10.34 -18.88
C LEU A 395 16.31 -9.60 -17.75
N ALA A 396 16.87 -10.31 -16.77
CA ALA A 396 17.66 -9.72 -15.71
C ALA A 396 18.87 -8.95 -16.25
N VAL A 397 19.63 -9.54 -17.19
CA VAL A 397 20.76 -8.87 -17.86
C VAL A 397 20.29 -7.62 -18.63
N PHE A 398 19.13 -7.67 -19.26
CA PHE A 398 18.53 -6.52 -19.94
C PHE A 398 18.13 -5.41 -18.97
N LEU A 399 17.46 -5.76 -17.87
CA LEU A 399 17.04 -4.82 -16.81
C LEU A 399 18.24 -4.16 -16.12
N THR A 400 19.34 -4.89 -15.90
CA THR A 400 20.58 -4.32 -15.32
C THR A 400 21.17 -3.20 -16.21
N LYS A 401 20.95 -3.26 -17.52
CA LYS A 401 21.40 -2.18 -18.43
C LYS A 401 20.49 -0.96 -18.41
N ILE A 402 19.20 -1.15 -18.13
CA ILE A 402 18.20 -0.05 -18.15
C ILE A 402 18.10 0.62 -16.78
N PHE A 403 18.14 -0.19 -15.70
CA PHE A 403 17.96 0.24 -14.31
C PHE A 403 19.14 -0.21 -13.42
N PRO A 404 20.35 0.35 -13.63
CA PRO A 404 21.55 -0.12 -12.91
C PRO A 404 21.47 0.07 -11.40
N GLU A 405 20.94 1.19 -10.92
CA GLU A 405 20.83 1.50 -9.49
C GLU A 405 19.86 0.56 -8.77
N SER A 406 18.67 0.34 -9.33
CA SER A 406 17.68 -0.57 -8.75
C SER A 406 18.18 -2.02 -8.72
N THR A 407 18.91 -2.46 -9.75
CA THR A 407 19.48 -3.82 -9.79
C THR A 407 20.63 -3.98 -8.83
N GLN A 408 21.41 -2.94 -8.57
CA GLN A 408 22.48 -2.96 -7.56
C GLN A 408 21.90 -3.09 -6.14
N SER A 409 20.89 -2.32 -5.80
CA SER A 409 20.19 -2.39 -4.51
C SER A 409 19.59 -3.80 -4.26
N MET A 410 18.98 -4.40 -5.30
CA MET A 410 18.51 -5.80 -5.21
C MET A 410 19.65 -6.79 -5.00
N ALA A 411 20.79 -6.59 -5.67
CA ALA A 411 21.97 -7.47 -5.54
C ALA A 411 22.56 -7.38 -4.12
N ASP A 412 22.62 -6.21 -3.52
CA ASP A 412 23.09 -5.99 -2.16
C ASP A 412 22.18 -6.67 -1.13
N THR A 413 20.86 -6.55 -1.28
CA THR A 413 19.89 -7.26 -0.45
C THR A 413 20.04 -8.79 -0.59
N MET A 414 20.23 -9.29 -1.81
CA MET A 414 20.45 -10.72 -2.06
C MET A 414 21.79 -11.22 -1.48
N ALA A 415 22.82 -10.39 -1.49
CA ALA A 415 24.13 -10.72 -0.91
C ALA A 415 24.05 -11.00 0.60
N GLU A 416 23.16 -10.31 1.31
CA GLU A 416 22.88 -10.59 2.71
C GLU A 416 22.21 -11.96 2.90
N TYR A 417 21.23 -12.27 2.05
CA TYR A 417 20.51 -13.55 2.11
C TYR A 417 21.42 -14.75 1.82
N VAL A 418 22.36 -14.62 0.89
CA VAL A 418 23.33 -15.69 0.53
C VAL A 418 24.25 -16.09 1.70
N LYS A 419 24.37 -15.26 2.75
CA LYS A 419 25.10 -15.63 3.98
C LYS A 419 24.42 -16.77 4.77
N GLN A 420 23.15 -17.05 4.50
CA GLN A 420 22.42 -18.14 5.16
C GLN A 420 22.78 -19.51 4.60
N PRO A 421 22.60 -20.60 5.38
CA PRO A 421 22.83 -21.97 4.88
C PRO A 421 21.99 -22.27 3.65
N SER A 422 22.58 -22.90 2.63
CA SER A 422 21.94 -23.14 1.33
C SER A 422 20.60 -23.90 1.44
N TRP A 423 20.47 -24.83 2.37
CA TRP A 423 19.23 -25.58 2.57
C TRP A 423 18.10 -24.69 3.13
N VAL A 424 18.45 -23.69 3.97
CA VAL A 424 17.48 -22.70 4.49
C VAL A 424 17.02 -21.80 3.34
N LEU A 425 17.94 -21.34 2.49
CA LEU A 425 17.60 -20.55 1.30
C LEU A 425 16.65 -21.29 0.38
N VAL A 426 16.95 -22.55 0.05
CA VAL A 426 16.07 -23.36 -0.81
C VAL A 426 14.69 -23.54 -0.16
N LEU A 427 14.64 -23.80 1.14
CA LEU A 427 13.37 -23.97 1.85
C LEU A 427 12.54 -22.68 1.82
N VAL A 428 13.14 -21.54 2.20
CA VAL A 428 12.43 -20.26 2.40
C VAL A 428 12.14 -19.55 1.09
N MET A 429 13.08 -19.57 0.13
CA MET A 429 12.97 -18.80 -1.11
C MET A 429 12.39 -19.60 -2.30
N ALA A 430 12.36 -20.94 -2.21
CA ALA A 430 11.84 -21.76 -3.29
C ALA A 430 10.66 -22.65 -2.85
N VAL A 431 10.82 -23.46 -1.80
CA VAL A 431 9.81 -24.46 -1.43
C VAL A 431 8.58 -23.80 -0.78
N MET A 432 8.79 -22.93 0.22
CA MET A 432 7.68 -22.29 0.93
C MET A 432 6.83 -21.40 0.01
N PRO A 433 7.39 -20.49 -0.83
CA PRO A 433 6.61 -19.71 -1.77
C PRO A 433 5.84 -20.62 -2.74
N ALA A 434 6.54 -21.59 -3.37
CA ALA A 434 5.91 -22.47 -4.35
C ALA A 434 4.69 -23.21 -3.77
N VAL A 435 4.79 -23.72 -2.54
CA VAL A 435 3.68 -24.43 -1.89
C VAL A 435 2.61 -23.46 -1.41
N GLY A 436 2.99 -22.33 -0.77
CA GLY A 436 2.05 -21.36 -0.23
C GLY A 436 1.22 -20.70 -1.33
N GLU A 437 1.87 -20.21 -2.38
CA GLU A 437 1.19 -19.56 -3.51
C GLU A 437 0.28 -20.54 -4.28
N GLU A 438 0.73 -21.78 -4.51
CA GLU A 438 -0.12 -22.80 -5.16
C GLU A 438 -1.35 -23.14 -4.29
N LEU A 439 -1.19 -23.26 -2.97
CA LEU A 439 -2.33 -23.50 -2.07
C LEU A 439 -3.30 -22.32 -2.06
N MET A 440 -2.80 -21.09 -2.04
CA MET A 440 -3.61 -19.89 -2.01
C MET A 440 -4.29 -19.67 -3.37
N PHE A 441 -3.51 -19.50 -4.44
CA PHE A 441 -4.05 -19.08 -5.74
C PHE A 441 -4.74 -20.22 -6.46
N ARG A 442 -4.07 -21.35 -6.68
CA ARG A 442 -4.63 -22.47 -7.44
C ARG A 442 -5.58 -23.33 -6.60
N GLY A 443 -5.23 -23.55 -5.33
CA GLY A 443 -6.10 -24.31 -4.42
C GLY A 443 -7.34 -23.52 -4.03
N PHE A 444 -7.18 -22.51 -3.18
CA PHE A 444 -8.32 -21.81 -2.61
C PHE A 444 -9.04 -20.92 -3.62
N ILE A 445 -8.35 -19.96 -4.24
CA ILE A 445 -8.99 -18.95 -5.09
C ILE A 445 -9.55 -19.60 -6.36
N PHE A 446 -8.69 -20.20 -7.18
CA PHE A 446 -9.11 -20.80 -8.44
C PHE A 446 -10.02 -22.04 -8.24
N GLY A 447 -9.72 -22.88 -7.24
CA GLY A 447 -10.54 -24.03 -6.89
C GLY A 447 -11.97 -23.66 -6.48
N THR A 448 -12.14 -22.49 -5.86
CA THR A 448 -13.47 -21.94 -5.52
C THR A 448 -14.18 -21.36 -6.73
N LEU A 449 -13.47 -20.53 -7.54
CA LEU A 449 -14.05 -19.83 -8.69
C LEU A 449 -14.43 -20.77 -9.84
N LYS A 450 -13.62 -21.80 -10.11
CA LYS A 450 -13.87 -22.76 -11.22
C LYS A 450 -15.11 -23.63 -11.02
N ARG A 451 -15.56 -23.84 -9.80
CA ARG A 451 -16.65 -24.76 -9.46
C ARG A 451 -18.01 -24.09 -9.33
N ARG A 452 -18.08 -22.85 -9.69
CA ARG A 452 -19.31 -22.06 -9.83
C ARG A 452 -19.52 -21.63 -11.28
#